data_74cafe1afda372d71c53f3151c293dbc
#
_entry.id   74cafe1afda372d71c53f3151c293dbc
#
_cell.length_a   1.000
_cell.length_b   1.000
_cell.length_c   1.000
_cell.angle_alpha   90.00
_cell.angle_beta   90.00
_cell.angle_gamma   90.00
#
_symmetry.space_group_name_H-M   'P 1'
#
loop_
_entity.id
_entity.type
_entity.pdbx_description
1 polymer ?
#
loop_
_entity_poly.entity_id
_entity_poly.type
_entity_poly.pdbx_seq_one_letter_code
_entity_poly.pdbx_strand_id
1 'polypeptide(L)'
;MNQGEISFVEGILIKSMKNGGILYLDELNAAEADVLLRLDEALDDRRQIILKEAEGQVIKAAQDWFVIATINPLSHAGTKELPPQILSRFPVRIRLDYPPKDIEMQIVKNHVNVTTPEERELERAFKLANGLREAASLEELYYSPSLRESIAFAKLIREGVAAKEAAEVIYANVYEQWGEVEYRKVMDMITSIF
;
A
#
# COMPACT_ATOMS: atom_id res chain seq x y z
N MET A 1 -21.29 -24.49 -36.51
CA MET A 1 -20.09 -23.92 -35.83
C MET A 1 -20.39 -22.47 -35.59
N ASN A 2 -20.73 -22.11 -34.33
CA ASN A 2 -20.92 -20.70 -34.00
C ASN A 2 -19.55 -20.04 -34.03
N GLN A 3 -19.30 -19.17 -34.99
CA GLN A 3 -18.18 -18.23 -34.95
C GLN A 3 -18.45 -17.32 -33.79
N GLY A 4 -17.67 -17.48 -32.68
CA GLY A 4 -17.73 -16.57 -31.55
C GLY A 4 -17.31 -15.18 -32.01
N GLU A 5 -18.23 -14.25 -32.07
CA GLU A 5 -17.93 -12.83 -32.29
C GLU A 5 -17.03 -12.36 -31.14
N ILE A 6 -15.79 -12.00 -31.47
CA ILE A 6 -14.88 -11.35 -30.50
C ILE A 6 -15.38 -9.92 -30.36
N SER A 7 -16.01 -9.60 -29.24
CA SER A 7 -16.43 -8.24 -28.92
C SER A 7 -15.37 -7.56 -28.03
N PHE A 8 -15.04 -6.30 -28.35
CA PHE A 8 -14.19 -5.46 -27.51
C PHE A 8 -14.94 -5.05 -26.24
N VAL A 9 -14.33 -5.28 -25.07
CA VAL A 9 -14.87 -4.84 -23.78
C VAL A 9 -13.97 -3.75 -23.20
N GLU A 10 -14.53 -2.58 -22.93
CA GLU A 10 -13.79 -1.45 -22.36
C GLU A 10 -13.31 -1.75 -20.94
N GLY A 11 -12.01 -1.57 -20.71
CA GLY A 11 -11.39 -1.65 -19.39
C GLY A 11 -11.70 -0.43 -18.50
N ILE A 12 -11.24 -0.50 -17.24
CA ILE A 12 -11.54 0.54 -16.24
C ILE A 12 -10.98 1.92 -16.61
N LEU A 13 -9.80 1.99 -17.23
CA LEU A 13 -9.19 3.23 -17.69
C LEU A 13 -10.11 3.95 -18.68
N ILE A 14 -10.55 3.25 -19.71
CA ILE A 14 -11.44 3.82 -20.75
C ILE A 14 -12.77 4.27 -20.15
N LYS A 15 -13.37 3.44 -19.30
CA LYS A 15 -14.62 3.77 -18.62
C LYS A 15 -14.48 5.02 -17.75
N SER A 16 -13.39 5.12 -16.98
CA SER A 16 -13.14 6.28 -16.13
C SER A 16 -12.91 7.55 -16.96
N MET A 17 -12.15 7.47 -18.04
CA MET A 17 -11.93 8.60 -18.95
C MET A 17 -13.25 9.14 -19.52
N LYS A 18 -14.14 8.26 -19.96
CA LYS A 18 -15.45 8.64 -20.51
C LYS A 18 -16.39 9.25 -19.49
N ASN A 19 -16.42 8.65 -18.28
CA ASN A 19 -17.37 9.03 -17.24
C ASN A 19 -16.91 10.24 -16.41
N GLY A 20 -15.61 10.58 -16.43
CA GLY A 20 -15.05 11.60 -15.55
C GLY A 20 -14.77 11.10 -14.13
N GLY A 21 -14.51 12.05 -13.22
CA GLY A 21 -14.21 11.77 -11.83
C GLY A 21 -12.78 11.31 -11.61
N ILE A 22 -12.53 10.61 -10.50
CA ILE A 22 -11.18 10.23 -10.05
C ILE A 22 -10.91 8.76 -10.39
N LEU A 23 -9.82 8.51 -11.14
CA LEU A 23 -9.22 7.19 -11.26
C LEU A 23 -8.11 7.05 -10.22
N TYR A 24 -8.29 6.14 -9.26
CA TYR A 24 -7.27 5.82 -8.27
C TYR A 24 -6.47 4.58 -8.72
N LEU A 25 -5.15 4.71 -8.77
CA LEU A 25 -4.21 3.66 -9.15
C LEU A 25 -3.33 3.33 -7.94
N ASP A 26 -3.53 2.17 -7.35
CA ASP A 26 -2.69 1.72 -6.24
C ASP A 26 -1.44 1.02 -6.77
N GLU A 27 -0.32 1.25 -6.11
CA GLU A 27 0.98 0.63 -6.43
C GLU A 27 1.40 0.77 -7.91
N LEU A 28 1.28 1.96 -8.48
CA LEU A 28 1.55 2.21 -9.89
C LEU A 28 2.94 1.71 -10.34
N ASN A 29 3.93 1.74 -9.46
CA ASN A 29 5.29 1.28 -9.76
C ASN A 29 5.47 -0.25 -9.69
N ALA A 30 4.41 -1.01 -9.45
CA ALA A 30 4.34 -2.45 -9.66
C ALA A 30 3.70 -2.83 -11.00
N ALA A 31 3.17 -1.84 -11.74
CA ALA A 31 2.47 -2.07 -12.99
C ALA A 31 3.40 -2.58 -14.12
N GLU A 32 2.84 -3.33 -15.04
CA GLU A 32 3.52 -3.76 -16.25
C GLU A 32 3.72 -2.59 -17.24
N ALA A 33 4.76 -2.71 -18.08
CA ALA A 33 5.15 -1.65 -19.01
C ALA A 33 4.02 -1.22 -19.97
N ASP A 34 3.22 -2.17 -20.43
CA ASP A 34 2.11 -1.88 -21.35
C ASP A 34 1.01 -1.03 -20.69
N VAL A 35 0.76 -1.26 -19.39
CA VAL A 35 -0.17 -0.44 -18.60
C VAL A 35 0.34 0.99 -18.47
N LEU A 36 1.64 1.15 -18.18
CA LEU A 36 2.28 2.47 -18.06
C LEU A 36 2.24 3.23 -19.39
N LEU A 37 2.48 2.56 -20.53
CA LEU A 37 2.39 3.19 -21.85
C LEU A 37 0.97 3.69 -22.16
N ARG A 38 -0.06 2.92 -21.84
CA ARG A 38 -1.45 3.36 -22.02
C ARG A 38 -1.81 4.53 -21.11
N LEU A 39 -1.29 4.51 -19.87
CA LEU A 39 -1.50 5.62 -18.94
C LEU A 39 -0.79 6.89 -19.40
N ASP A 40 0.44 6.80 -19.93
CA ASP A 40 1.16 7.95 -20.49
C ASP A 40 0.37 8.61 -21.63
N GLU A 41 -0.19 7.79 -22.54
CA GLU A 41 -1.05 8.28 -23.64
C GLU A 41 -2.31 8.99 -23.10
N ALA A 42 -2.95 8.44 -22.05
CA ALA A 42 -4.14 9.04 -21.44
C ALA A 42 -3.86 10.38 -20.71
N LEU A 43 -2.67 10.49 -20.12
CA LEU A 43 -2.27 11.63 -19.29
C LEU A 43 -1.50 12.71 -20.05
N ASP A 44 -1.27 12.53 -21.37
CA ASP A 44 -0.63 13.58 -22.17
C ASP A 44 -1.57 14.80 -22.34
N ASP A 45 -1.05 15.89 -22.89
CA ASP A 45 -1.81 17.15 -23.03
C ASP A 45 -3.08 17.01 -23.90
N ARG A 46 -3.13 16.00 -24.76
CA ARG A 46 -4.31 15.69 -25.60
C ARG A 46 -5.41 14.99 -24.81
N ARG A 47 -5.07 14.35 -23.67
CA ARG A 47 -6.00 13.62 -22.80
C ARG A 47 -6.85 12.62 -23.56
N GLN A 48 -6.21 11.79 -24.40
CA GLN A 48 -6.90 10.83 -25.25
C GLN A 48 -6.11 9.55 -25.43
N ILE A 49 -6.83 8.46 -25.70
CA ILE A 49 -6.26 7.16 -26.08
C ILE A 49 -6.80 6.73 -27.45
N ILE A 50 -5.96 6.11 -28.26
CA ILE A 50 -6.37 5.49 -29.52
C ILE A 50 -6.48 3.97 -29.31
N LEU A 51 -7.70 3.44 -29.41
CA LEU A 51 -7.98 2.01 -29.28
C LEU A 51 -7.74 1.29 -30.61
N LYS A 52 -6.55 0.75 -30.79
CA LYS A 52 -6.21 -0.02 -32.02
C LYS A 52 -7.09 -1.25 -32.16
N GLU A 53 -7.46 -1.86 -31.04
CA GLU A 53 -8.31 -3.05 -30.92
C GLU A 53 -9.78 -2.76 -31.27
N ALA A 54 -10.18 -1.49 -31.35
CA ALA A 54 -11.50 -1.01 -31.71
C ALA A 54 -11.40 -0.06 -32.92
N GLU A 55 -10.79 -0.55 -34.03
CA GLU A 55 -10.70 0.13 -35.33
C GLU A 55 -10.10 1.56 -35.28
N GLY A 56 -9.25 1.82 -34.30
CA GLY A 56 -8.64 3.16 -34.12
C GLY A 56 -9.55 4.20 -33.46
N GLN A 57 -10.59 3.77 -32.76
CA GLN A 57 -11.47 4.67 -32.02
C GLN A 57 -10.67 5.57 -31.07
N VAL A 58 -10.89 6.89 -31.13
CA VAL A 58 -10.29 7.86 -30.23
C VAL A 58 -11.21 8.10 -29.04
N ILE A 59 -10.68 7.83 -27.83
CA ILE A 59 -11.37 8.12 -26.58
C ILE A 59 -10.73 9.35 -25.96
N LYS A 60 -11.51 10.41 -25.76
CA LYS A 60 -11.09 11.61 -25.03
C LYS A 60 -11.57 11.53 -23.61
N ALA A 61 -10.72 11.96 -22.68
CA ALA A 61 -11.09 12.08 -21.26
C ALA A 61 -12.11 13.19 -21.04
N ALA A 62 -13.08 12.94 -20.16
CA ALA A 62 -13.99 13.96 -19.67
C ALA A 62 -13.20 15.10 -19.01
N GLN A 63 -13.78 16.30 -19.00
CA GLN A 63 -13.07 17.50 -18.51
C GLN A 63 -12.66 17.38 -17.04
N ASP A 64 -13.50 16.78 -16.22
CA ASP A 64 -13.32 16.54 -14.78
C ASP A 64 -12.58 15.25 -14.45
N TRP A 65 -12.11 14.50 -15.46
CA TRP A 65 -11.33 13.28 -15.22
C TRP A 65 -9.96 13.61 -14.63
N PHE A 66 -9.63 12.96 -13.51
CA PHE A 66 -8.40 13.16 -12.76
C PHE A 66 -7.82 11.81 -12.30
N VAL A 67 -6.48 11.70 -12.23
CA VAL A 67 -5.81 10.48 -11.80
C VAL A 67 -5.01 10.74 -10.53
N ILE A 68 -5.18 9.86 -9.54
CA ILE A 68 -4.36 9.79 -8.35
C ILE A 68 -3.67 8.43 -8.36
N ALA A 69 -2.37 8.41 -8.08
CA ALA A 69 -1.62 7.17 -8.00
C ALA A 69 -0.81 7.10 -6.70
N THR A 70 -0.64 5.89 -6.16
CA THR A 70 0.34 5.62 -5.11
C THR A 70 1.53 4.85 -5.67
N ILE A 71 2.67 5.02 -5.04
CA ILE A 71 3.86 4.23 -5.28
C ILE A 71 4.48 3.80 -3.95
N ASN A 72 5.08 2.64 -3.92
CA ASN A 72 5.88 2.18 -2.79
C ASN A 72 7.37 2.49 -3.00
N PRO A 73 8.16 2.61 -1.92
CA PRO A 73 9.62 2.73 -2.03
C PRO A 73 10.23 1.58 -2.83
N LEU A 74 11.32 1.85 -3.55
CA LEU A 74 12.03 0.83 -4.36
C LEU A 74 12.62 -0.32 -3.54
N SER A 75 12.76 -0.14 -2.23
CA SER A 75 13.15 -1.21 -1.31
C SER A 75 12.08 -2.30 -1.15
N HIS A 76 10.85 -2.05 -1.55
CA HIS A 76 9.77 -3.05 -1.48
C HIS A 76 9.85 -4.02 -2.67
N ALA A 77 9.68 -5.32 -2.38
CA ALA A 77 9.67 -6.36 -3.41
C ALA A 77 8.61 -6.09 -4.49
N GLY A 78 8.98 -6.30 -5.75
CA GLY A 78 8.07 -6.12 -6.90
C GLY A 78 7.92 -4.68 -7.39
N THR A 79 8.53 -3.69 -6.73
CA THR A 79 8.52 -2.30 -7.20
C THR A 79 9.61 -2.06 -8.25
N LYS A 80 9.32 -1.18 -9.21
CA LYS A 80 10.24 -0.75 -10.28
C LYS A 80 10.33 0.77 -10.28
N GLU A 81 11.42 1.31 -10.81
CA GLU A 81 11.47 2.75 -11.10
C GLU A 81 10.44 3.10 -12.17
N LEU A 82 9.66 4.14 -11.91
CA LEU A 82 8.77 4.66 -12.94
C LEU A 82 9.57 5.41 -14.01
N PRO A 83 9.28 5.19 -15.29
CA PRO A 83 9.89 5.96 -16.37
C PRO A 83 9.71 7.47 -16.16
N PRO A 84 10.73 8.29 -16.50
CA PRO A 84 10.66 9.76 -16.36
C PRO A 84 9.44 10.37 -17.06
N GLN A 85 8.98 9.77 -18.16
CA GLN A 85 7.78 10.19 -18.88
C GLN A 85 6.54 10.10 -17.98
N ILE A 86 6.32 8.96 -17.32
CA ILE A 86 5.22 8.77 -16.38
C ILE A 86 5.36 9.74 -15.19
N LEU A 87 6.55 9.88 -14.63
CA LEU A 87 6.79 10.82 -13.52
C LEU A 87 6.42 12.26 -13.90
N SER A 88 6.65 12.68 -15.15
CA SER A 88 6.30 14.02 -15.62
C SER A 88 4.79 14.27 -15.69
N ARG A 89 3.99 13.21 -15.82
CA ARG A 89 2.51 13.32 -15.83
C ARG A 89 1.91 13.55 -14.44
N PHE A 90 2.69 13.31 -13.38
CA PHE A 90 2.30 13.55 -11.99
C PHE A 90 3.13 14.70 -11.39
N PRO A 91 2.81 15.98 -11.69
CA PRO A 91 3.61 17.12 -11.23
C PRO A 91 3.50 17.35 -9.73
N VAL A 92 2.37 16.96 -9.11
CA VAL A 92 2.19 17.05 -7.66
C VAL A 92 2.54 15.70 -7.02
N ARG A 93 3.48 15.74 -6.08
CA ARG A 93 3.96 14.54 -5.36
C ARG A 93 3.94 14.80 -3.87
N ILE A 94 3.28 13.92 -3.15
CA ILE A 94 3.15 14.00 -1.68
C ILE A 94 3.85 12.78 -1.10
N ARG A 95 4.80 13.02 -0.20
CA ARG A 95 5.41 11.95 0.58
C ARG A 95 4.58 11.72 1.83
N LEU A 96 4.25 10.46 2.09
CA LEU A 96 3.58 10.01 3.30
C LEU A 96 4.58 9.23 4.14
N ASP A 97 4.72 9.63 5.39
CA ASP A 97 5.49 8.92 6.42
C ASP A 97 4.52 8.34 7.47
N TYR A 98 5.07 7.56 8.41
CA TYR A 98 4.28 7.10 9.56
C TYR A 98 3.75 8.28 10.37
N PRO A 99 2.51 8.21 10.87
CA PRO A 99 1.97 9.27 11.70
C PRO A 99 2.72 9.34 13.05
N PRO A 100 2.73 10.51 13.71
CA PRO A 100 3.18 10.61 15.09
C PRO A 100 2.44 9.64 16.00
N LYS A 101 3.11 9.19 17.09
CA LYS A 101 2.58 8.16 18.01
C LYS A 101 1.18 8.45 18.55
N ASP A 102 0.90 9.70 18.90
CA ASP A 102 -0.41 10.14 19.39
C ASP A 102 -1.51 10.02 18.33
N ILE A 103 -1.19 10.35 17.10
CA ILE A 103 -2.10 10.19 15.94
C ILE A 103 -2.29 8.70 15.62
N GLU A 104 -1.22 7.89 15.65
CA GLU A 104 -1.30 6.44 15.45
C GLU A 104 -2.23 5.80 16.50
N MET A 105 -2.09 6.20 17.77
CA MET A 105 -2.97 5.77 18.86
C MET A 105 -4.44 6.13 18.60
N GLN A 106 -4.72 7.36 18.15
CA GLN A 106 -6.08 7.79 17.83
C GLN A 106 -6.67 6.99 16.67
N ILE A 107 -5.88 6.72 15.63
CA ILE A 107 -6.32 5.91 14.49
C ILE A 107 -6.70 4.50 14.96
N VAL A 108 -5.87 3.86 15.77
CA VAL A 108 -6.17 2.52 16.29
C VAL A 108 -7.40 2.54 17.18
N LYS A 109 -7.56 3.53 18.06
CA LYS A 109 -8.75 3.69 18.91
C LYS A 109 -10.03 3.89 18.10
N ASN A 110 -9.95 4.59 16.96
CA ASN A 110 -11.10 4.77 16.07
C ASN A 110 -11.51 3.46 15.35
N HIS A 111 -10.57 2.54 15.15
CA HIS A 111 -10.84 1.25 14.53
C HIS A 111 -11.26 0.17 15.52
N VAL A 112 -10.77 0.28 16.76
CA VAL A 112 -10.99 -0.71 17.83
C VAL A 112 -11.30 0.05 19.11
N ASN A 113 -12.48 -0.19 19.70
CA ASN A 113 -12.84 0.38 21.01
C ASN A 113 -11.92 -0.17 22.11
N VAL A 114 -10.79 0.45 22.32
CA VAL A 114 -9.74 0.02 23.25
C VAL A 114 -10.08 0.49 24.68
N THR A 115 -9.98 -0.40 25.65
CA THR A 115 -10.15 -0.07 27.08
C THR A 115 -8.84 0.42 27.70
N THR A 116 -8.89 1.04 28.89
CA THR A 116 -7.69 1.55 29.56
C THR A 116 -6.58 0.49 29.81
N PRO A 117 -6.88 -0.75 30.24
CA PRO A 117 -5.85 -1.79 30.31
C PRO A 117 -5.22 -2.13 28.97
N GLU A 118 -6.04 -2.22 27.90
CA GLU A 118 -5.58 -2.49 26.54
C GLU A 118 -4.73 -1.35 25.97
N GLU A 119 -4.99 -0.09 26.36
CA GLU A 119 -4.17 1.06 25.95
C GLU A 119 -2.71 0.92 26.40
N ARG A 120 -2.44 0.37 27.60
CA ARG A 120 -1.07 0.12 28.07
C ARG A 120 -0.36 -0.91 27.21
N GLU A 121 -1.05 -1.98 26.84
CA GLU A 121 -0.49 -3.00 25.96
C GLU A 121 -0.28 -2.45 24.54
N LEU A 122 -1.17 -1.59 24.08
CA LEU A 122 -1.03 -0.91 22.80
C LEU A 122 0.16 0.06 22.77
N GLU A 123 0.44 0.77 23.89
CA GLU A 123 1.65 1.59 24.00
C GLU A 123 2.94 0.77 23.91
N ARG A 124 2.93 -0.45 24.47
CA ARG A 124 4.05 -1.40 24.34
C ARG A 124 4.21 -1.87 22.90
N ALA A 125 3.09 -2.18 22.24
CA ALA A 125 3.10 -2.55 20.82
C ALA A 125 3.62 -1.41 19.93
N PHE A 126 3.28 -0.17 20.18
CA PHE A 126 3.85 0.97 19.46
C PHE A 126 5.34 1.15 19.71
N LYS A 127 5.82 0.91 20.92
CA LYS A 127 7.25 0.91 21.21
C LYS A 127 7.97 -0.16 20.39
N LEU A 128 7.40 -1.36 20.33
CA LEU A 128 7.90 -2.46 19.49
C LEU A 128 7.89 -2.07 18.00
N ALA A 129 6.74 -1.65 17.47
CA ALA A 129 6.59 -1.28 16.08
C ALA A 129 7.59 -0.19 15.65
N ASN A 130 7.79 0.83 16.48
CA ASN A 130 8.78 1.89 16.21
C ASN A 130 10.21 1.37 16.23
N GLY A 131 10.56 0.49 17.16
CA GLY A 131 11.87 -0.16 17.17
C GLY A 131 12.12 -1.02 15.93
N LEU A 132 11.10 -1.76 15.45
CA LEU A 132 11.17 -2.55 14.22
C LEU A 132 11.31 -1.65 12.99
N ARG A 133 10.57 -0.55 12.92
CA ARG A 133 10.67 0.47 11.85
C ARG A 133 12.04 1.11 11.80
N GLU A 134 12.61 1.43 12.97
CA GLU A 134 13.97 1.98 13.06
C GLU A 134 15.00 0.96 12.59
N ALA A 135 14.94 -0.29 13.05
CA ALA A 135 15.83 -1.36 12.62
C ALA A 135 15.72 -1.61 11.09
N ALA A 136 14.50 -1.55 10.53
CA ALA A 136 14.31 -1.65 9.09
C ALA A 136 14.90 -0.45 8.33
N SER A 137 14.81 0.77 8.88
CA SER A 137 15.42 1.96 8.27
C SER A 137 16.95 1.94 8.28
N LEU A 138 17.54 1.18 9.19
CA LEU A 138 18.99 0.91 9.30
C LEU A 138 19.42 -0.34 8.51
N GLU A 139 18.53 -0.91 7.71
CA GLU A 139 18.77 -2.14 6.94
C GLU A 139 19.12 -3.36 7.83
N GLU A 140 18.75 -3.32 9.10
CA GLU A 140 18.97 -4.41 10.05
C GLU A 140 17.85 -5.45 10.04
N LEU A 141 16.68 -5.10 9.49
CA LEU A 141 15.51 -5.95 9.25
C LEU A 141 14.94 -5.66 7.87
N TYR A 142 14.41 -6.67 7.20
CA TYR A 142 13.82 -6.52 5.87
C TYR A 142 12.41 -5.95 5.89
N TYR A 143 11.68 -6.12 6.98
CA TYR A 143 10.28 -5.70 7.06
C TYR A 143 10.07 -4.58 8.07
N SER A 144 9.26 -3.61 7.67
CA SER A 144 8.85 -2.47 8.49
C SER A 144 7.35 -2.54 8.73
N PRO A 145 6.88 -2.78 9.98
CA PRO A 145 5.46 -2.93 10.25
C PRO A 145 4.69 -1.63 10.00
N SER A 146 3.54 -1.75 9.35
CA SER A 146 2.63 -0.65 9.06
C SER A 146 1.64 -0.42 10.22
N LEU A 147 0.75 0.55 10.05
CA LEU A 147 -0.36 0.78 10.97
C LEU A 147 -1.36 -0.40 11.04
N ARG A 148 -1.40 -1.23 9.97
CA ARG A 148 -2.29 -2.40 9.92
C ARG A 148 -1.95 -3.41 11.02
N GLU A 149 -0.67 -3.60 11.30
CA GLU A 149 -0.19 -4.48 12.39
C GLU A 149 -0.61 -3.93 13.75
N SER A 150 -0.52 -2.62 13.97
CA SER A 150 -0.98 -1.99 15.22
C SER A 150 -2.49 -2.16 15.43
N ILE A 151 -3.29 -2.04 14.37
CA ILE A 151 -4.73 -2.29 14.41
C ILE A 151 -5.03 -3.78 14.65
N ALA A 152 -4.29 -4.68 14.00
CA ALA A 152 -4.46 -6.13 14.16
C ALA A 152 -4.11 -6.56 15.60
N PHE A 153 -3.01 -6.04 16.16
CA PHE A 153 -2.64 -6.25 17.56
C PHE A 153 -3.75 -5.81 18.51
N ALA A 154 -4.29 -4.59 18.32
CA ALA A 154 -5.38 -4.08 19.16
C ALA A 154 -6.63 -4.96 19.10
N LYS A 155 -6.95 -5.54 17.94
CA LYS A 155 -8.07 -6.48 17.80
C LYS A 155 -7.83 -7.76 18.59
N LEU A 156 -6.62 -8.33 18.53
CA LEU A 156 -6.30 -9.57 19.24
C LEU A 156 -6.36 -9.40 20.76
N ILE A 157 -5.76 -8.34 21.31
CA ILE A 157 -5.83 -8.10 22.75
C ILE A 157 -7.27 -7.85 23.25
N ARG A 158 -8.10 -7.22 22.43
CA ARG A 158 -9.51 -7.03 22.73
C ARG A 158 -10.30 -8.34 22.75
N GLU A 159 -9.95 -9.31 21.91
CA GLU A 159 -10.53 -10.66 21.94
C GLU A 159 -9.95 -11.53 23.08
N GLY A 160 -9.10 -10.97 23.94
CA GLY A 160 -8.55 -11.62 25.11
C GLY A 160 -7.26 -12.41 24.89
N VAL A 161 -6.62 -12.26 23.72
CA VAL A 161 -5.29 -12.84 23.49
C VAL A 161 -4.25 -12.13 24.36
N ALA A 162 -3.35 -12.91 24.98
CA ALA A 162 -2.28 -12.34 25.79
C ALA A 162 -1.37 -11.42 24.94
N ALA A 163 -0.99 -10.26 25.48
CA ALA A 163 -0.29 -9.22 24.71
C ALA A 163 1.02 -9.73 24.07
N LYS A 164 1.79 -10.55 24.79
CA LYS A 164 3.01 -11.17 24.23
C LYS A 164 2.71 -12.08 23.06
N GLU A 165 1.71 -12.95 23.20
CA GLU A 165 1.27 -13.86 22.14
C GLU A 165 0.75 -13.09 20.91
N ALA A 166 -0.05 -12.04 21.13
CA ALA A 166 -0.49 -11.17 20.07
C ALA A 166 0.68 -10.48 19.33
N ALA A 167 1.72 -10.06 20.09
CA ALA A 167 2.91 -9.47 19.52
C ALA A 167 3.72 -10.48 18.68
N GLU A 168 3.86 -11.72 19.14
CA GLU A 168 4.53 -12.79 18.40
C GLU A 168 3.82 -13.08 17.07
N VAL A 169 2.50 -13.25 17.12
CA VAL A 169 1.69 -13.57 15.92
C VAL A 169 1.69 -12.42 14.91
N ILE A 170 1.60 -11.18 15.38
CA ILE A 170 1.46 -10.01 14.49
C ILE A 170 2.82 -9.51 13.99
N TYR A 171 3.84 -9.47 14.85
CA TYR A 171 5.09 -8.80 14.51
C TYR A 171 6.26 -9.76 14.25
N ALA A 172 6.31 -10.96 14.87
CA ALA A 172 7.48 -11.83 14.71
C ALA A 172 7.37 -12.80 13.55
N ASN A 173 6.22 -13.47 13.40
CA ASN A 173 6.10 -14.60 12.46
C ASN A 173 6.35 -14.22 10.99
N VAL A 174 6.12 -12.97 10.62
CA VAL A 174 6.42 -12.50 9.27
C VAL A 174 7.91 -12.58 8.93
N TYR A 175 8.79 -12.50 9.94
CA TYR A 175 10.24 -12.51 9.73
C TYR A 175 10.83 -13.91 9.49
N GLU A 176 10.08 -14.98 9.73
CA GLU A 176 10.52 -16.35 9.41
C GLU A 176 10.89 -16.51 7.93
N GLN A 177 10.26 -15.75 7.04
CA GLN A 177 10.56 -15.80 5.60
C GLN A 177 11.98 -15.30 5.24
N TRP A 178 12.62 -14.51 6.11
CA TRP A 178 14.00 -14.04 5.91
C TRP A 178 15.02 -14.79 6.77
N GLY A 179 14.56 -15.78 7.57
CA GLY A 179 15.38 -16.70 8.30
C GLY A 179 15.39 -16.50 9.80
N GLU A 180 15.96 -17.47 10.47
CA GLU A 180 15.99 -17.62 11.92
C GLU A 180 16.65 -16.44 12.66
N VAL A 181 17.64 -15.80 12.05
CA VAL A 181 18.38 -14.70 12.68
C VAL A 181 17.48 -13.46 12.87
N GLU A 182 16.74 -13.08 11.84
CA GLU A 182 15.80 -11.96 11.94
C GLU A 182 14.65 -12.27 12.88
N TYR A 183 14.07 -13.46 12.74
CA TYR A 183 13.00 -13.91 13.63
C TYR A 183 13.44 -13.82 15.11
N ARG A 184 14.61 -14.36 15.48
CA ARG A 184 15.13 -14.31 16.85
C ARG A 184 15.35 -12.88 17.33
N LYS A 185 15.90 -12.01 16.49
CA LYS A 185 16.09 -10.60 16.85
C LYS A 185 14.75 -9.94 17.23
N VAL A 186 13.70 -10.19 16.46
CA VAL A 186 12.36 -9.65 16.75
C VAL A 186 11.78 -10.28 18.02
N MET A 187 11.94 -11.59 18.23
CA MET A 187 11.50 -12.28 19.45
C MET A 187 12.20 -11.74 20.72
N ASP A 188 13.50 -11.42 20.63
CA ASP A 188 14.24 -10.78 21.72
C ASP A 188 13.67 -9.38 22.03
N MET A 189 13.34 -8.59 21.02
CA MET A 189 12.67 -7.29 21.19
C MET A 189 11.30 -7.45 21.85
N ILE A 190 10.48 -8.41 21.41
CA ILE A 190 9.19 -8.73 22.03
C ILE A 190 9.38 -9.09 23.50
N THR A 191 10.29 -10.01 23.80
CA THR A 191 10.55 -10.45 25.17
C THR A 191 11.06 -9.33 26.10
N SER A 192 11.76 -8.34 25.52
CA SER A 192 12.22 -7.18 26.30
C SER A 192 11.10 -6.16 26.61
N ILE A 193 10.00 -6.20 25.85
CA ILE A 193 8.90 -5.23 25.94
C ILE A 193 7.69 -5.84 26.66
N PHE A 194 7.39 -7.13 26.43
CA PHE A 194 6.25 -7.87 26.97
C PHE A 194 6.68 -8.93 27.99
#